data_80d03fc4df275162123eea3f957d3c2e
#
_entry.id   80d03fc4df275162123eea3f957d3c2e
#
_cell.length_a   1.000
_cell.length_b   1.000
_cell.length_c   1.000
_cell.angle_alpha   90.00
_cell.angle_beta   90.00
_cell.angle_gamma   90.00
#
_symmetry.space_group_name_H-M   'P 1'
#
loop_
_entity.id
_entity.type
_entity.pdbx_description
1 polymer ?
#
loop_
_entity_poly.entity_id
_entity_poly.type
_entity_poly.pdbx_seq_one_letter_code
_entity_poly.pdbx_strand_id
1 'polypeptide(L)'
;MIRCAIFDADGTLLDSMPMWNAITYEYAGRKGISVPPDLHLTMNRLDMLGCAALYQELGVSESLSDIVRELGELALEGYRDKVQEKPNARRFLALLRENRIPVAVATASDRQGVESALSRLGMLPYVGCFLTCGEVGKSKDHPDVFLRCAEKFGASPQESVVFEDSPHAVKTAKEAGFSVVAVEDLLPGQQPEERRRELSALADFYLADFEELIGRLLPAEDLSQELYDLVRSPGEES
;
A
#
# COMPACT_ATOMS: atom_id res chain seq x y z
N MET A 1 13.14 -16.71 10.56
CA MET A 1 11.87 -16.50 11.31
C MET A 1 11.45 -15.05 11.17
N ILE A 2 10.22 -14.79 10.75
CA ILE A 2 9.64 -13.44 10.62
C ILE A 2 9.19 -12.93 11.99
N ARG A 3 9.64 -11.73 12.37
CA ARG A 3 9.30 -11.06 13.63
C ARG A 3 8.42 -9.83 13.46
N CYS A 4 8.24 -9.37 12.22
CA CYS A 4 7.39 -8.22 11.91
C CYS A 4 6.87 -8.31 10.47
N ALA A 5 5.59 -8.05 10.27
CA ALA A 5 4.98 -7.85 8.96
C ALA A 5 4.60 -6.38 8.79
N ILE A 6 5.09 -5.75 7.73
CA ILE A 6 4.91 -4.34 7.42
C ILE A 6 4.08 -4.23 6.14
N PHE A 7 2.96 -3.54 6.21
CA PHE A 7 2.05 -3.40 5.08
C PHE A 7 2.00 -1.95 4.61
N ASP A 8 2.06 -1.77 3.31
CA ASP A 8 1.47 -0.57 2.73
C ASP A 8 -0.05 -0.60 2.92
N ALA A 9 -0.70 0.57 2.75
CA ALA A 9 -2.14 0.68 2.87
C ALA A 9 -2.84 0.60 1.51
N ASP A 10 -2.54 1.54 0.62
CA ASP A 10 -3.27 1.78 -0.63
C ASP A 10 -2.82 0.84 -1.75
N GLY A 11 -3.72 0.01 -2.28
CA GLY A 11 -3.35 -1.04 -3.24
C GLY A 11 -2.86 -2.33 -2.58
N THR A 12 -2.57 -2.31 -1.27
CA THR A 12 -2.05 -3.46 -0.50
C THR A 12 -3.06 -4.01 0.50
N LEU A 13 -3.46 -3.24 1.52
CA LEU A 13 -4.53 -3.62 2.45
C LEU A 13 -5.90 -3.12 2.00
N LEU A 14 -5.92 -1.97 1.32
CA LEU A 14 -7.09 -1.23 0.88
C LEU A 14 -7.17 -1.24 -0.65
N ASP A 15 -8.33 -1.58 -1.18
CA ASP A 15 -8.68 -1.40 -2.59
C ASP A 15 -9.12 0.06 -2.82
N SER A 16 -8.15 0.96 -2.76
CA SER A 16 -8.34 2.42 -2.77
C SER A 16 -8.12 3.06 -4.13
N MET A 17 -7.47 2.37 -5.07
CA MET A 17 -7.17 2.95 -6.38
C MET A 17 -8.41 3.33 -7.19
N PRO A 18 -9.54 2.61 -7.14
CA PRO A 18 -10.79 3.07 -7.77
C PRO A 18 -11.28 4.41 -7.21
N MET A 19 -11.11 4.64 -5.89
CA MET A 19 -11.44 5.92 -5.25
C MET A 19 -10.53 7.04 -5.76
N TRP A 20 -9.21 6.85 -5.78
CA TRP A 20 -8.26 7.85 -6.27
C TRP A 20 -8.51 8.22 -7.73
N ASN A 21 -8.80 7.22 -8.57
CA ASN A 21 -9.19 7.44 -9.96
C ASN A 21 -10.49 8.26 -10.07
N ALA A 22 -11.49 7.96 -9.24
CA ALA A 22 -12.75 8.70 -9.22
C ALA A 22 -12.54 10.16 -8.79
N ILE A 23 -11.73 10.42 -7.75
CA ILE A 23 -11.40 11.77 -7.27
C ILE A 23 -10.79 12.62 -8.38
N THR A 24 -9.92 12.03 -9.22
CA THR A 24 -9.29 12.75 -10.34
C THR A 24 -10.34 13.42 -11.24
N TYR A 25 -11.40 12.72 -11.59
CA TYR A 25 -12.43 13.27 -12.48
C TYR A 25 -13.50 14.06 -11.74
N GLU A 26 -13.83 13.67 -10.52
CA GLU A 26 -14.76 14.39 -9.66
C GLU A 26 -14.26 15.80 -9.37
N TYR A 27 -12.97 15.94 -9.02
CA TYR A 27 -12.36 17.24 -8.77
C TYR A 27 -12.36 18.13 -10.01
N ALA A 28 -11.93 17.58 -11.15
CA ALA A 28 -11.97 18.30 -12.44
C ALA A 28 -13.39 18.79 -12.78
N GLY A 29 -14.40 17.92 -12.58
CA GLY A 29 -15.80 18.27 -12.79
C GLY A 29 -16.29 19.38 -11.85
N ARG A 30 -15.92 19.37 -10.56
CA ARG A 30 -16.26 20.42 -9.60
C ARG A 30 -15.64 21.78 -10.00
N LYS A 31 -14.47 21.77 -10.64
CA LYS A 31 -13.77 22.98 -11.13
C LYS A 31 -14.20 23.39 -12.53
N GLY A 32 -15.05 22.60 -13.20
CA GLY A 32 -15.55 22.91 -14.55
C GLY A 32 -14.48 22.80 -15.63
N ILE A 33 -13.39 22.08 -15.41
CA ILE A 33 -12.33 21.87 -16.38
C ILE A 33 -12.52 20.54 -17.12
N SER A 34 -12.14 20.54 -18.41
CA SER A 34 -12.10 19.32 -19.22
C SER A 34 -10.70 18.71 -19.13
N VAL A 35 -10.64 17.42 -18.84
CA VAL A 35 -9.37 16.69 -18.64
C VAL A 35 -9.30 15.44 -19.52
N PRO A 36 -8.09 14.95 -19.87
CA PRO A 36 -7.93 13.69 -20.60
C PRO A 36 -8.55 12.49 -19.87
N PRO A 37 -9.07 11.51 -20.61
CA PRO A 37 -9.71 10.32 -20.02
C PRO A 37 -8.71 9.40 -19.28
N ASP A 38 -7.42 9.57 -19.50
CA ASP A 38 -6.33 8.82 -18.89
C ASP A 38 -5.53 9.63 -17.86
N LEU A 39 -6.04 10.82 -17.44
CA LEU A 39 -5.35 11.69 -16.48
C LEU A 39 -4.96 10.97 -15.18
N HIS A 40 -5.81 10.05 -14.70
CA HIS A 40 -5.54 9.26 -13.49
C HIS A 40 -4.21 8.49 -13.57
N LEU A 41 -3.76 8.04 -14.75
CA LEU A 41 -2.47 7.35 -14.91
C LEU A 41 -1.27 8.25 -14.59
N THR A 42 -1.42 9.55 -14.85
CA THR A 42 -0.41 10.56 -14.50
C THR A 42 -0.52 10.93 -13.02
N MET A 43 -1.75 11.18 -12.54
CA MET A 43 -2.01 11.54 -11.14
C MET A 43 -1.50 10.50 -10.15
N ASN A 44 -1.68 9.21 -10.43
CA ASN A 44 -1.25 8.11 -9.57
C ASN A 44 0.29 7.99 -9.41
N ARG A 45 1.07 8.76 -10.17
CA ARG A 45 2.54 8.82 -10.07
C ARG A 45 3.04 10.04 -9.30
N LEU A 46 2.14 10.94 -8.94
CA LEU A 46 2.45 12.21 -8.28
C LEU A 46 2.06 12.16 -6.81
N ASP A 47 2.74 12.93 -6.00
CA ASP A 47 2.27 13.27 -4.66
C ASP A 47 1.14 14.31 -4.74
N MET A 48 0.52 14.62 -3.61
CA MET A 48 -0.61 15.55 -3.55
C MET A 48 -0.25 16.95 -4.08
N LEU A 49 0.99 17.40 -3.88
CA LEU A 49 1.45 18.69 -4.37
C LEU A 49 1.65 18.66 -5.88
N GLY A 50 2.20 17.59 -6.42
CA GLY A 50 2.32 17.35 -7.86
C GLY A 50 0.96 17.26 -8.55
N CYS A 51 -0.01 16.59 -7.93
CA CYS A 51 -1.39 16.57 -8.41
C CYS A 51 -1.99 17.99 -8.45
N ALA A 52 -1.79 18.78 -7.39
CA ALA A 52 -2.28 20.17 -7.34
C ALA A 52 -1.63 21.05 -8.42
N ALA A 53 -0.32 20.90 -8.64
CA ALA A 53 0.39 21.63 -9.69
C ALA A 53 -0.14 21.28 -11.08
N LEU A 54 -0.38 19.99 -11.35
CA LEU A 54 -0.94 19.55 -12.61
C LEU A 54 -2.37 20.09 -12.83
N TYR A 55 -3.20 20.18 -11.79
CA TYR A 55 -4.51 20.82 -11.91
C TYR A 55 -4.40 22.33 -12.25
N GLN A 56 -3.42 23.05 -11.70
CA GLN A 56 -3.18 24.45 -12.10
C GLN A 56 -2.78 24.55 -13.57
N GLU A 57 -1.92 23.67 -14.07
CA GLU A 57 -1.56 23.60 -15.49
C GLU A 57 -2.77 23.32 -16.38
N LEU A 58 -3.74 22.54 -15.89
CA LEU A 58 -5.00 22.22 -16.57
C LEU A 58 -6.06 23.33 -16.46
N GLY A 59 -5.75 24.44 -15.76
CA GLY A 59 -6.60 25.63 -15.74
C GLY A 59 -7.34 25.88 -14.41
N VAL A 60 -7.05 25.13 -13.36
CA VAL A 60 -7.56 25.42 -12.00
C VAL A 60 -6.84 26.66 -11.45
N SER A 61 -7.62 27.66 -11.00
CA SER A 61 -7.08 28.99 -10.60
C SER A 61 -6.74 29.12 -9.12
N GLU A 62 -7.17 28.16 -8.31
CA GLU A 62 -6.95 28.16 -6.87
C GLU A 62 -5.46 27.96 -6.52
N SER A 63 -5.09 28.35 -5.30
CA SER A 63 -3.73 28.12 -4.81
C SER A 63 -3.42 26.63 -4.66
N LEU A 64 -2.14 26.25 -4.78
CA LEU A 64 -1.71 24.85 -4.55
C LEU A 64 -2.19 24.31 -3.21
N SER A 65 -2.14 25.14 -2.16
CA SER A 65 -2.60 24.76 -0.82
C SER A 65 -4.11 24.51 -0.74
N ASP A 66 -4.91 25.28 -1.49
CA ASP A 66 -6.36 25.05 -1.53
C ASP A 66 -6.71 23.79 -2.30
N ILE A 67 -6.03 23.55 -3.44
CA ILE A 67 -6.22 22.33 -4.22
C ILE A 67 -5.84 21.08 -3.39
N VAL A 68 -4.68 21.10 -2.72
CA VAL A 68 -4.25 20.00 -1.84
C VAL A 68 -5.27 19.74 -0.74
N ARG A 69 -5.77 20.81 -0.09
CA ARG A 69 -6.80 20.68 0.96
C ARG A 69 -8.10 20.06 0.41
N GLU A 70 -8.57 20.52 -0.73
CA GLU A 70 -9.82 20.03 -1.34
C GLU A 70 -9.70 18.56 -1.81
N LEU A 71 -8.56 18.20 -2.40
CA LEU A 71 -8.28 16.80 -2.76
C LEU A 71 -8.21 15.91 -1.51
N GLY A 72 -7.59 16.43 -0.42
CA GLY A 72 -7.53 15.74 0.87
C GLY A 72 -8.91 15.52 1.50
N GLU A 73 -9.82 16.49 1.39
CA GLU A 73 -11.21 16.36 1.86
C GLU A 73 -11.96 15.27 1.09
N LEU A 74 -11.80 15.22 -0.24
CA LEU A 74 -12.38 14.16 -1.08
C LEU A 74 -11.80 12.77 -0.75
N ALA A 75 -10.49 12.70 -0.56
CA ALA A 75 -9.83 11.45 -0.18
C ALA A 75 -10.32 10.96 1.19
N LEU A 76 -10.41 11.85 2.18
CA LEU A 76 -10.91 11.53 3.52
C LEU A 76 -12.34 10.99 3.47
N GLU A 77 -13.23 11.61 2.69
CA GLU A 77 -14.59 11.13 2.46
C GLU A 77 -14.57 9.73 1.82
N GLY A 78 -13.73 9.52 0.82
CA GLY A 78 -13.57 8.24 0.16
C GLY A 78 -13.12 7.12 1.09
N TYR A 79 -12.09 7.36 1.90
CA TYR A 79 -11.62 6.41 2.92
C TYR A 79 -12.68 6.09 3.96
N ARG A 80 -13.37 7.13 4.44
CA ARG A 80 -14.41 6.96 5.46
C ARG A 80 -15.58 6.12 4.97
N ASP A 81 -16.01 6.29 3.71
CA ASP A 81 -17.31 5.82 3.26
C ASP A 81 -17.25 4.76 2.13
N LYS A 82 -16.19 4.74 1.31
CA LYS A 82 -16.20 3.99 0.02
C LYS A 82 -15.16 2.88 -0.08
N VAL A 83 -13.93 3.14 0.36
CA VAL A 83 -12.79 2.20 0.20
C VAL A 83 -13.10 0.84 0.81
N GLN A 84 -12.79 -0.24 0.09
CA GLN A 84 -12.94 -1.62 0.56
C GLN A 84 -11.58 -2.22 0.95
N GLU A 85 -11.60 -3.36 1.63
CA GLU A 85 -10.38 -4.13 1.86
C GLU A 85 -9.96 -4.88 0.57
N LYS A 86 -8.67 -5.10 0.40
CA LYS A 86 -8.18 -6.06 -0.61
C LYS A 86 -8.65 -7.47 -0.23
N PRO A 87 -8.89 -8.36 -1.21
CA PRO A 87 -9.42 -9.69 -0.95
C PRO A 87 -8.65 -10.42 0.17
N ASN A 88 -9.35 -10.87 1.20
CA ASN A 88 -8.84 -11.60 2.36
C ASN A 88 -7.78 -10.88 3.22
N ALA A 89 -7.51 -9.59 3.01
CA ALA A 89 -6.49 -8.83 3.76
C ALA A 89 -6.76 -8.87 5.27
N ARG A 90 -7.98 -8.57 5.71
CA ARG A 90 -8.34 -8.63 7.14
C ARG A 90 -8.17 -10.02 7.75
N ARG A 91 -8.54 -11.07 7.02
CA ARG A 91 -8.37 -12.46 7.47
C ARG A 91 -6.89 -12.80 7.64
N PHE A 92 -6.04 -12.33 6.74
CA PHE A 92 -4.59 -12.51 6.86
C PHE A 92 -4.01 -11.77 8.07
N LEU A 93 -4.43 -10.51 8.32
CA LEU A 93 -4.03 -9.78 9.53
C LEU A 93 -4.45 -10.50 10.82
N ALA A 94 -5.65 -11.11 10.83
CA ALA A 94 -6.10 -11.91 11.97
C ALA A 94 -5.20 -13.14 12.19
N LEU A 95 -4.83 -13.84 11.12
CA LEU A 95 -3.91 -14.99 11.16
C LEU A 95 -2.53 -14.60 11.71
N LEU A 96 -1.96 -13.48 11.28
CA LEU A 96 -0.69 -12.97 11.82
C LEU A 96 -0.78 -12.70 13.31
N ARG A 97 -1.86 -12.05 13.76
CA ARG A 97 -2.10 -11.77 15.19
C ARG A 97 -2.23 -13.04 16.03
N GLU A 98 -2.98 -14.03 15.56
CA GLU A 98 -3.14 -15.34 16.24
C GLU A 98 -1.79 -16.02 16.43
N ASN A 99 -0.87 -15.84 15.48
CA ASN A 99 0.48 -16.37 15.52
C ASN A 99 1.51 -15.40 16.11
N ARG A 100 1.05 -14.33 16.76
CA ARG A 100 1.88 -13.34 17.48
C ARG A 100 2.93 -12.65 16.59
N ILE A 101 2.67 -12.53 15.30
CA ILE A 101 3.49 -11.73 14.38
C ILE A 101 2.95 -10.29 14.41
N PRO A 102 3.72 -9.32 14.91
CA PRO A 102 3.29 -7.93 14.97
C PRO A 102 3.12 -7.36 13.56
N VAL A 103 2.12 -6.50 13.42
CA VAL A 103 1.77 -5.82 12.16
C VAL A 103 2.05 -4.33 12.28
N ALA A 104 2.76 -3.79 11.29
CA ALA A 104 2.89 -2.36 11.06
C ALA A 104 2.19 -1.93 9.77
N VAL A 105 1.73 -0.69 9.73
CA VAL A 105 1.32 0.00 8.50
C VAL A 105 2.33 1.10 8.19
N ALA A 106 2.81 1.12 6.94
CA ALA A 106 3.75 2.10 6.39
C ALA A 106 3.14 2.70 5.13
N THR A 107 2.57 3.91 5.20
CA THR A 107 1.82 4.50 4.09
C THR A 107 2.35 5.87 3.66
N ALA A 108 2.17 6.22 2.39
CA ALA A 108 2.38 7.57 1.87
C ALA A 108 1.16 8.48 2.09
N SER A 109 -0.01 7.89 2.33
CA SER A 109 -1.27 8.60 2.49
C SER A 109 -1.43 9.22 3.87
N ASP A 110 -2.42 10.10 4.00
CA ASP A 110 -2.76 10.76 5.27
C ASP A 110 -3.24 9.76 6.32
N ARG A 111 -2.74 9.90 7.53
CA ARG A 111 -3.07 9.04 8.67
C ARG A 111 -4.57 8.95 8.91
N GLN A 112 -5.25 10.09 8.98
CA GLN A 112 -6.67 10.15 9.35
C GLN A 112 -7.53 9.37 8.34
N GLY A 113 -7.24 9.51 7.05
CA GLY A 113 -7.94 8.79 5.99
C GLY A 113 -7.77 7.28 6.14
N VAL A 114 -6.53 6.81 6.14
CA VAL A 114 -6.22 5.37 6.22
C VAL A 114 -6.74 4.75 7.53
N GLU A 115 -6.51 5.39 8.68
CA GLU A 115 -7.03 4.89 9.97
C GLU A 115 -8.57 4.81 9.98
N SER A 116 -9.27 5.75 9.35
CA SER A 116 -10.73 5.71 9.25
C SER A 116 -11.23 4.50 8.45
N ALA A 117 -10.58 4.20 7.32
CA ALA A 117 -10.88 3.02 6.51
C ALA A 117 -10.57 1.72 7.26
N LEU A 118 -9.36 1.59 7.82
CA LEU A 118 -8.97 0.41 8.60
C LEU A 118 -9.88 0.18 9.82
N SER A 119 -10.32 1.25 10.47
CA SER A 119 -11.26 1.17 11.61
C SER A 119 -12.63 0.65 11.15
N ARG A 120 -13.20 1.25 10.09
CA ARG A 120 -14.49 0.83 9.53
C ARG A 120 -14.48 -0.61 9.04
N LEU A 121 -13.39 -1.05 8.44
CA LEU A 121 -13.19 -2.42 7.94
C LEU A 121 -12.79 -3.42 9.04
N GLY A 122 -12.64 -2.97 10.30
CA GLY A 122 -12.27 -3.82 11.43
C GLY A 122 -10.83 -4.34 11.39
N MET A 123 -9.94 -3.64 10.67
CA MET A 123 -8.53 -4.01 10.48
C MET A 123 -7.61 -3.30 11.48
N LEU A 124 -7.97 -2.09 11.92
CA LEU A 124 -7.14 -1.26 12.82
C LEU A 124 -6.73 -1.99 14.12
N PRO A 125 -7.56 -2.84 14.77
CA PRO A 125 -7.16 -3.57 15.97
C PRO A 125 -5.99 -4.54 15.79
N TYR A 126 -5.65 -4.92 14.55
CA TYR A 126 -4.50 -5.78 14.25
C TYR A 126 -3.18 -4.99 14.13
N VAL A 127 -3.25 -3.67 13.95
CA VAL A 127 -2.10 -2.80 13.68
C VAL A 127 -1.46 -2.37 15.00
N GLY A 128 -0.24 -2.82 15.24
CA GLY A 128 0.55 -2.47 16.44
C GLY A 128 1.46 -1.24 16.25
N CYS A 129 1.74 -0.86 15.00
CA CYS A 129 2.48 0.33 14.63
C CYS A 129 1.90 0.93 13.35
N PHE A 130 1.73 2.25 13.33
CA PHE A 130 1.27 2.97 12.15
C PHE A 130 2.22 4.15 11.91
N LEU A 131 2.81 4.24 10.71
CA LEU A 131 3.68 5.34 10.31
C LEU A 131 3.32 5.82 8.91
N THR A 132 3.35 7.14 8.74
CA THR A 132 3.23 7.76 7.42
C THR A 132 4.57 8.30 6.93
N CYS A 133 4.72 8.38 5.61
CA CYS A 133 5.87 9.05 4.99
C CYS A 133 5.99 10.52 5.45
N GLY A 134 4.86 11.20 5.65
CA GLY A 134 4.81 12.57 6.18
C GLY A 134 5.41 12.68 7.59
N GLU A 135 5.12 11.75 8.49
CA GLU A 135 5.69 11.71 9.85
C GLU A 135 7.19 11.37 9.86
N VAL A 136 7.62 10.59 8.89
CA VAL A 136 9.04 10.21 8.71
C VAL A 136 9.82 11.32 8.03
N GLY A 137 9.16 12.15 7.20
CA GLY A 137 9.76 13.22 6.42
C GLY A 137 10.45 12.75 5.13
N LYS A 138 10.15 11.53 4.67
CA LYS A 138 10.71 10.94 3.44
C LYS A 138 9.67 10.08 2.74
N SER A 139 9.68 10.10 1.40
CA SER A 139 8.88 9.19 0.56
C SER A 139 9.40 7.75 0.63
N LYS A 140 8.67 6.81 0.05
CA LYS A 140 9.08 5.40 -0.11
C LYS A 140 10.21 5.17 -1.13
N ASP A 141 10.72 6.21 -1.77
CA ASP A 141 12.01 6.16 -2.48
C ASP A 141 13.20 5.98 -1.51
N HIS A 142 12.93 6.18 -0.21
CA HIS A 142 13.83 5.92 0.90
C HIS A 142 13.25 4.86 1.84
N PRO A 143 14.09 3.99 2.43
CA PRO A 143 13.61 2.87 3.26
C PRO A 143 13.17 3.28 4.68
N ASP A 144 13.26 4.56 5.03
CA ASP A 144 13.15 5.06 6.41
C ASP A 144 11.83 4.66 7.09
N VAL A 145 10.70 4.68 6.38
CA VAL A 145 9.40 4.30 6.95
C VAL A 145 9.38 2.81 7.30
N PHE A 146 9.92 1.95 6.45
CA PHE A 146 10.00 0.51 6.70
C PHE A 146 10.98 0.19 7.84
N LEU A 147 12.15 0.83 7.84
CA LEU A 147 13.15 0.66 8.90
C LEU A 147 12.60 1.05 10.27
N ARG A 148 11.90 2.18 10.36
CA ARG A 148 11.27 2.62 11.62
C ARG A 148 10.15 1.70 12.07
N CYS A 149 9.37 1.13 11.14
CA CYS A 149 8.37 0.11 11.47
C CYS A 149 9.01 -1.14 12.08
N ALA A 150 10.08 -1.68 11.47
CA ALA A 150 10.80 -2.84 11.98
C ALA A 150 11.43 -2.55 13.35
N GLU A 151 12.10 -1.39 13.51
CA GLU A 151 12.72 -0.94 14.76
C GLU A 151 11.69 -0.88 15.91
N LYS A 152 10.47 -0.44 15.64
CA LYS A 152 9.39 -0.38 16.64
C LYS A 152 9.12 -1.73 17.31
N PHE A 153 9.36 -2.83 16.61
CA PHE A 153 9.20 -4.19 17.13
C PHE A 153 10.52 -4.88 17.46
N GLY A 154 11.63 -4.15 17.42
CA GLY A 154 12.98 -4.70 17.68
C GLY A 154 13.39 -5.76 16.65
N ALA A 155 12.88 -5.65 15.42
CA ALA A 155 13.19 -6.55 14.31
C ALA A 155 14.21 -5.89 13.36
N SER A 156 15.10 -6.70 12.80
CA SER A 156 15.95 -6.28 11.69
C SER A 156 15.19 -6.37 10.35
N PRO A 157 15.66 -5.72 9.27
CA PRO A 157 15.11 -5.91 7.94
C PRO A 157 15.02 -7.39 7.54
N GLN A 158 16.03 -8.20 7.87
CA GLN A 158 16.09 -9.63 7.53
C GLN A 158 15.09 -10.48 8.30
N GLU A 159 14.55 -9.98 9.42
CA GLU A 159 13.51 -10.62 10.24
C GLU A 159 12.12 -10.03 9.96
N SER A 160 12.01 -9.17 8.94
CA SER A 160 10.78 -8.47 8.59
C SER A 160 10.37 -8.76 7.14
N VAL A 161 9.07 -8.79 6.90
CA VAL A 161 8.49 -8.89 5.57
C VAL A 161 7.68 -7.64 5.26
N VAL A 162 7.87 -7.07 4.07
CA VAL A 162 7.11 -5.91 3.57
C VAL A 162 6.12 -6.40 2.52
N PHE A 163 4.87 -5.95 2.63
CA PHE A 163 3.81 -6.14 1.64
C PHE A 163 3.57 -4.80 0.95
N GLU A 164 3.69 -4.77 -0.36
CA GLU A 164 3.70 -3.55 -1.15
C GLU A 164 3.23 -3.81 -2.58
N ASP A 165 2.50 -2.87 -3.19
CA ASP A 165 2.04 -2.97 -4.57
C ASP A 165 2.89 -2.13 -5.55
N SER A 166 3.59 -1.10 -5.05
CA SER A 166 4.29 -0.12 -5.87
C SER A 166 5.72 -0.55 -6.21
N PRO A 167 6.12 -0.65 -7.50
CA PRO A 167 7.43 -1.17 -7.91
C PRO A 167 8.61 -0.43 -7.28
N HIS A 168 8.53 0.91 -7.15
CA HIS A 168 9.62 1.69 -6.56
C HIS A 168 9.80 1.39 -5.06
N ALA A 169 8.69 1.25 -4.32
CA ALA A 169 8.72 0.93 -2.90
C ALA A 169 9.13 -0.53 -2.64
N VAL A 170 8.69 -1.48 -3.48
CA VAL A 170 9.18 -2.86 -3.51
C VAL A 170 10.69 -2.89 -3.66
N LYS A 171 11.23 -2.18 -4.67
CA LYS A 171 12.66 -2.08 -4.90
C LYS A 171 13.40 -1.48 -3.70
N THR A 172 12.91 -0.39 -3.15
CA THR A 172 13.49 0.28 -1.98
C THR A 172 13.56 -0.64 -0.77
N ALA A 173 12.48 -1.36 -0.47
CA ALA A 173 12.44 -2.32 0.63
C ALA A 173 13.43 -3.49 0.40
N LYS A 174 13.51 -4.02 -0.83
CA LYS A 174 14.49 -5.05 -1.20
C LYS A 174 15.94 -4.60 -1.01
N GLU A 175 16.27 -3.41 -1.51
CA GLU A 175 17.62 -2.84 -1.38
C GLU A 175 18.00 -2.59 0.09
N ALA A 176 17.02 -2.33 0.96
CA ALA A 176 17.23 -2.20 2.41
C ALA A 176 17.34 -3.55 3.16
N GLY A 177 17.20 -4.68 2.45
CA GLY A 177 17.38 -6.03 2.99
C GLY A 177 16.15 -6.69 3.58
N PHE A 178 14.96 -6.13 3.34
CA PHE A 178 13.69 -6.76 3.68
C PHE A 178 13.37 -7.92 2.73
N SER A 179 12.64 -8.92 3.24
CA SER A 179 11.85 -9.79 2.36
C SER A 179 10.62 -9.02 1.88
N VAL A 180 10.23 -9.17 0.62
CA VAL A 180 9.12 -8.40 0.05
C VAL A 180 8.13 -9.30 -0.67
N VAL A 181 6.87 -9.18 -0.30
CA VAL A 181 5.72 -9.72 -1.01
C VAL A 181 5.08 -8.59 -1.81
N ALA A 182 5.14 -8.70 -3.13
CA ALA A 182 4.45 -7.76 -4.00
C ALA A 182 2.98 -8.14 -4.12
N VAL A 183 2.09 -7.23 -3.78
CA VAL A 183 0.64 -7.42 -3.86
C VAL A 183 0.13 -6.88 -5.19
N GLU A 184 -0.73 -7.66 -5.85
CA GLU A 184 -1.34 -7.21 -7.10
C GLU A 184 -2.27 -6.03 -6.85
N ASP A 185 -1.99 -4.93 -7.54
CA ASP A 185 -2.92 -3.85 -7.73
C ASP A 185 -2.90 -3.40 -9.20
N LEU A 186 -4.04 -3.56 -9.87
CA LEU A 186 -4.16 -3.30 -11.30
C LEU A 186 -4.81 -1.95 -11.54
N LEU A 187 -4.06 -1.06 -12.20
CA LEU A 187 -4.61 0.19 -12.68
C LEU A 187 -5.47 -0.04 -13.94
N PRO A 188 -6.52 0.77 -14.17
CA PRO A 188 -7.31 0.67 -15.37
C PRO A 188 -6.46 0.69 -16.65
N GLY A 189 -6.65 -0.29 -17.51
CA GLY A 189 -5.90 -0.45 -18.77
C GLY A 189 -4.55 -1.14 -18.64
N GLN A 190 -4.09 -1.45 -17.45
CA GLN A 190 -2.88 -2.23 -17.23
C GLN A 190 -3.13 -3.72 -17.48
N GLN A 191 -2.18 -4.40 -18.13
CA GLN A 191 -2.28 -5.84 -18.38
C GLN A 191 -1.81 -6.61 -17.14
N PRO A 192 -2.60 -7.56 -16.61
CA PRO A 192 -2.23 -8.32 -15.41
C PRO A 192 -0.87 -9.02 -15.55
N GLU A 193 -0.60 -9.63 -16.71
CA GLU A 193 0.65 -10.36 -16.96
C GLU A 193 1.87 -9.43 -16.96
N GLU A 194 1.74 -8.20 -17.47
CA GLU A 194 2.83 -7.21 -17.45
C GLU A 194 3.12 -6.76 -16.03
N ARG A 195 2.07 -6.45 -15.27
CA ARG A 195 2.19 -6.05 -13.87
C ARG A 195 2.81 -7.16 -13.02
N ARG A 196 2.31 -8.38 -13.18
CA ARG A 196 2.85 -9.56 -12.51
C ARG A 196 4.33 -9.77 -12.84
N ARG A 197 4.71 -9.68 -14.11
CA ARG A 197 6.11 -9.82 -14.54
C ARG A 197 7.01 -8.75 -13.93
N GLU A 198 6.56 -7.49 -13.92
CA GLU A 198 7.28 -6.37 -13.34
C GLU A 198 7.54 -6.61 -11.84
N LEU A 199 6.49 -6.87 -11.08
CA LEU A 199 6.57 -7.05 -9.63
C LEU A 199 7.29 -8.34 -9.23
N SER A 200 7.07 -9.45 -9.93
CA SER A 200 7.77 -10.72 -9.67
C SER A 200 9.27 -10.64 -9.93
N ALA A 201 9.71 -9.73 -10.79
CA ALA A 201 11.14 -9.51 -11.01
C ALA A 201 11.81 -8.71 -9.87
N LEU A 202 11.04 -8.01 -9.06
CA LEU A 202 11.53 -7.14 -7.97
C LEU A 202 11.37 -7.76 -6.58
N ALA A 203 10.30 -8.51 -6.36
CA ALA A 203 9.92 -9.07 -5.06
C ALA A 203 10.39 -10.52 -4.88
N ASP A 204 10.31 -11.02 -3.64
CA ASP A 204 10.56 -12.44 -3.34
C ASP A 204 9.33 -13.29 -3.63
N PHE A 205 8.14 -12.72 -3.49
CA PHE A 205 6.87 -13.38 -3.74
C PHE A 205 5.89 -12.39 -4.37
N TYR A 206 5.06 -12.87 -5.29
CA TYR A 206 3.96 -12.11 -5.87
C TYR A 206 2.63 -12.69 -5.42
N LEU A 207 1.72 -11.83 -5.01
CA LEU A 207 0.45 -12.17 -4.41
C LEU A 207 -0.71 -11.49 -5.13
N ALA A 208 -1.63 -12.26 -5.68
CA ALA A 208 -2.87 -11.74 -6.26
C ALA A 208 -4.01 -11.65 -5.21
N ASP A 209 -4.05 -12.59 -4.26
CA ASP A 209 -5.05 -12.64 -3.19
C ASP A 209 -4.42 -13.20 -1.91
N PHE A 210 -4.70 -12.59 -0.77
CA PHE A 210 -4.21 -13.06 0.54
C PHE A 210 -4.67 -14.47 0.90
N GLU A 211 -5.72 -15.02 0.28
CA GLU A 211 -6.14 -16.42 0.45
C GLU A 211 -5.02 -17.39 0.05
N GLU A 212 -4.21 -17.03 -0.94
CA GLU A 212 -3.07 -17.85 -1.37
C GLU A 212 -2.05 -18.04 -0.24
N LEU A 213 -1.69 -16.97 0.47
CA LEU A 213 -0.81 -17.06 1.64
C LEU A 213 -1.49 -17.79 2.80
N ILE A 214 -2.75 -17.50 3.06
CA ILE A 214 -3.51 -18.17 4.12
C ILE A 214 -3.53 -19.69 3.89
N GLY A 215 -3.81 -20.13 2.65
CA GLY A 215 -3.85 -21.54 2.30
C GLY A 215 -2.50 -22.26 2.44
N ARG A 216 -1.40 -21.55 2.14
CA ARG A 216 -0.04 -22.08 2.31
C ARG A 216 0.42 -22.13 3.76
N LEU A 217 0.02 -21.17 4.58
CA LEU A 217 0.51 -20.99 5.95
C LEU A 217 -0.36 -21.70 7.02
N LEU A 218 -1.66 -21.93 6.77
CA LEU A 218 -2.56 -22.52 7.76
C LEU A 218 -2.17 -23.93 8.25
N PRO A 219 -1.49 -24.80 7.47
CA PRO A 219 -1.03 -26.10 7.98
C PRO A 219 0.21 -26.00 8.88
N ALA A 220 0.88 -24.84 8.96
CA ALA A 220 2.16 -24.70 9.65
C ALA A 220 2.00 -24.74 11.17
N GLU A 221 2.90 -25.44 11.86
CA GLU A 221 3.05 -25.39 13.31
C GLU A 221 3.73 -24.11 13.78
N ASP A 222 4.62 -23.54 12.96
CA ASP A 222 5.29 -22.24 13.16
C ASP A 222 5.12 -21.36 11.92
N LEU A 223 4.08 -20.56 11.93
CA LEU A 223 3.74 -19.65 10.83
C LEU A 223 4.85 -18.61 10.55
N SER A 224 5.56 -18.19 11.58
CA SER A 224 6.67 -17.21 11.46
C SER A 224 7.85 -17.81 10.69
N GLN A 225 8.17 -19.09 10.93
CA GLN A 225 9.21 -19.78 10.17
C GLN A 225 8.74 -20.10 8.76
N GLU A 226 7.51 -20.59 8.60
CA GLU A 226 6.96 -20.91 7.28
C GLU A 226 6.88 -19.68 6.37
N LEU A 227 6.41 -18.57 6.90
CA LEU A 227 6.40 -17.30 6.14
C LEU A 227 7.82 -16.85 5.77
N TYR A 228 8.79 -17.05 6.67
CA TYR A 228 10.20 -16.75 6.40
C TYR A 228 10.75 -17.60 5.25
N ASP A 229 10.47 -18.89 5.28
CA ASP A 229 10.95 -19.84 4.26
C ASP A 229 10.27 -19.56 2.92
N LEU A 230 8.96 -19.30 2.92
CA LEU A 230 8.19 -18.96 1.72
C LEU A 230 8.75 -17.73 0.96
N VAL A 231 9.08 -16.66 1.70
CA VAL A 231 9.57 -15.42 1.07
C VAL A 231 11.06 -15.43 0.76
N ARG A 232 11.80 -16.48 1.14
CA ARG A 232 13.24 -16.61 0.88
C ARG A 232 13.62 -17.79 -0.01
N SER A 233 12.71 -18.70 -0.24
CA SER A 233 12.89 -19.77 -1.20
C SER A 233 12.53 -19.23 -2.58
N PRO A 234 13.48 -19.11 -3.55
CA PRO A 234 13.11 -18.79 -4.93
C PRO A 234 12.18 -19.89 -5.41
N GLY A 235 10.98 -19.50 -5.87
CA GLY A 235 9.94 -20.44 -6.25
C GLY A 235 10.43 -21.47 -7.24
N GLU A 236 10.36 -22.74 -6.89
CA GLU A 236 10.21 -23.83 -7.83
C GLU A 236 8.79 -23.73 -8.39
N GLU A 237 8.58 -22.83 -9.34
CA GLU A 237 7.38 -22.88 -10.17
C GLU A 237 7.52 -24.03 -11.16
N SER A 238 6.77 -25.11 -10.91
CA SER A 238 6.49 -26.21 -11.82
C SER A 238 5.56 -25.76 -12.94
#